data_93d8baf02a1fa478acccb76eb81bf640
#
_entry.id   93d8baf02a1fa478acccb76eb81bf640
#
_cell.length_a   1.000
_cell.length_b   1.000
_cell.length_c   1.000
_cell.angle_alpha   90.00
_cell.angle_beta   90.00
_cell.angle_gamma   90.00
#
_symmetry.space_group_name_H-M   'P 1'
#
loop_
_entity.id
_entity.type
_entity.pdbx_description
1 polymer ?
#
loop_
_entity_poly.entity_id
_entity_poly.type
_entity_poly.pdbx_seq_one_letter_code
_entity_poly.pdbx_strand_id
1 'polypeptide(L)'
;VPVRRVLKELGFEQVTVVPEQELPDGNFPTVSYPNPEDKKAFALALDLAKKVDADLVLATDPDADRLGVYAKDTKTGEYKVFTGNMSGMLICEYEMSQKKALGILPANGALVTTIVSSNMAQAVAKEYGMKFIECLTGFKYIGEQIKFFEQTGSNEYVFGFEESYGCLVGTHARDKDAVVAVMALCEAAAYYKTQGITLWDQMLNIYNKYGYYKEDLFTMTFKGADGAKKMQDMMDAYRKNTPKQVGAYKVLRLRDYKNDVITDLATGETAPTGLPKSNVLYFELENDAWFCVRPSGTEP
;
A
#
# COMPACT_ATOMS: atom_id res chain seq x y z
N VAL A 1 11.36 -19.13 -4.17
CA VAL A 1 12.78 -19.37 -3.86
C VAL A 1 13.43 -18.16 -3.20
N PRO A 2 13.37 -16.90 -3.74
CA PRO A 2 14.05 -15.74 -3.15
C PRO A 2 13.67 -15.46 -1.70
N VAL A 3 12.39 -15.44 -1.35
CA VAL A 3 11.88 -15.21 0.01
C VAL A 3 12.50 -16.16 1.02
N ARG A 4 12.49 -17.48 0.74
CA ARG A 4 13.08 -18.48 1.64
C ARG A 4 14.57 -18.30 1.81
N ARG A 5 15.26 -17.92 0.74
CA ARG A 5 16.71 -17.69 0.78
C ARG A 5 17.05 -16.47 1.62
N VAL A 6 16.39 -15.35 1.41
CA VAL A 6 16.65 -14.13 2.19
C VAL A 6 16.36 -14.34 3.68
N LEU A 7 15.26 -15.00 4.03
CA LEU A 7 14.95 -15.31 5.43
C LEU A 7 16.01 -16.21 6.07
N LYS A 8 16.48 -17.23 5.34
CA LYS A 8 17.56 -18.09 5.82
C LYS A 8 18.87 -17.32 6.05
N GLU A 9 19.27 -16.47 5.12
CA GLU A 9 20.49 -15.65 5.23
C GLU A 9 20.40 -14.67 6.43
N LEU A 10 19.19 -14.22 6.76
CA LEU A 10 18.93 -13.38 7.94
C LEU A 10 18.81 -14.16 9.25
N GLY A 11 18.93 -15.50 9.23
CA GLY A 11 18.89 -16.34 10.42
C GLY A 11 17.48 -16.73 10.88
N PHE A 12 16.46 -16.56 10.06
CA PHE A 12 15.11 -17.07 10.36
C PHE A 12 15.07 -18.58 10.07
N GLU A 13 15.03 -19.38 11.12
CA GLU A 13 15.03 -20.85 11.03
C GLU A 13 13.61 -21.44 10.97
N GLN A 14 12.63 -20.78 11.62
CA GLN A 14 11.26 -21.26 11.72
C GLN A 14 10.41 -20.75 10.54
N VAL A 15 10.75 -21.17 9.34
CA VAL A 15 10.02 -20.84 8.12
C VAL A 15 9.37 -22.09 7.54
N THR A 16 8.04 -22.15 7.64
CA THR A 16 7.24 -23.27 7.10
C THR A 16 6.57 -22.85 5.80
N VAL A 17 6.65 -23.69 4.78
CA VAL A 17 6.04 -23.44 3.46
C VAL A 17 4.80 -24.31 3.33
N VAL A 18 3.74 -23.78 2.70
CA VAL A 18 2.56 -24.56 2.36
C VAL A 18 2.95 -25.63 1.33
N PRO A 19 2.88 -26.94 1.65
CA PRO A 19 3.41 -27.98 0.77
C PRO A 19 2.77 -28.00 -0.61
N GLU A 20 1.47 -27.73 -0.68
CA GLU A 20 0.68 -27.73 -1.92
C GLU A 20 1.01 -26.54 -2.85
N GLN A 21 1.71 -25.53 -2.31
CA GLN A 21 2.11 -24.30 -3.02
C GLN A 21 3.63 -24.13 -3.12
N GLU A 22 4.40 -25.10 -2.66
CA GLU A 22 5.87 -25.01 -2.65
C GLU A 22 6.47 -25.05 -4.07
N LEU A 23 5.95 -25.93 -4.92
CA LEU A 23 6.43 -26.09 -6.28
C LEU A 23 5.62 -25.20 -7.22
N PRO A 24 6.26 -24.54 -8.20
CA PRO A 24 5.55 -23.70 -9.16
C PRO A 24 4.65 -24.56 -10.06
N ASP A 25 3.40 -24.11 -10.19
CA ASP A 25 2.42 -24.67 -11.13
C ASP A 25 1.66 -23.50 -11.79
N GLY A 26 1.83 -23.34 -13.12
CA GLY A 26 1.21 -22.26 -13.90
C GLY A 26 -0.32 -22.35 -14.00
N ASN A 27 -0.94 -23.45 -13.56
CA ASN A 27 -2.39 -23.58 -13.50
C ASN A 27 -2.97 -23.08 -12.16
N PHE A 28 -2.13 -22.80 -11.15
CA PHE A 28 -2.53 -22.33 -9.81
C PHE A 28 -3.67 -23.16 -9.19
N PRO A 29 -3.55 -24.51 -9.06
CA PRO A 29 -4.67 -25.39 -8.74
C PRO A 29 -5.27 -25.17 -7.35
N THR A 30 -4.55 -24.46 -6.47
CA THR A 30 -4.96 -24.19 -5.07
C THR A 30 -5.65 -22.85 -4.88
N VAL A 31 -5.65 -21.97 -5.88
CA VAL A 31 -6.22 -20.62 -5.81
C VAL A 31 -6.95 -20.28 -7.11
N SER A 32 -8.09 -19.64 -7.02
CA SER A 32 -8.83 -19.17 -8.19
C SER A 32 -8.24 -17.89 -8.79
N TYR A 33 -7.53 -17.13 -7.98
CA TYR A 33 -6.87 -15.90 -8.36
C TYR A 33 -5.57 -15.74 -7.53
N PRO A 34 -4.39 -15.81 -8.16
CA PRO A 34 -3.11 -15.79 -7.46
C PRO A 34 -2.69 -14.35 -7.09
N ASN A 35 -3.51 -13.68 -6.30
CA ASN A 35 -3.28 -12.33 -5.82
C ASN A 35 -3.41 -12.29 -4.28
N PRO A 36 -2.41 -11.77 -3.55
CA PRO A 36 -2.43 -11.70 -2.08
C PRO A 36 -3.47 -10.71 -1.52
N GLU A 37 -4.17 -9.95 -2.34
CA GLU A 37 -5.34 -9.17 -1.95
C GLU A 37 -6.57 -10.07 -1.72
N ASP A 38 -6.64 -11.23 -2.39
CA ASP A 38 -7.72 -12.19 -2.20
C ASP A 38 -7.49 -13.01 -0.92
N LYS A 39 -8.34 -12.77 0.09
CA LYS A 39 -8.30 -13.51 1.36
C LYS A 39 -8.41 -15.02 1.17
N LYS A 40 -9.06 -15.50 0.10
CA LYS A 40 -9.19 -16.93 -0.21
C LYS A 40 -7.86 -17.58 -0.57
N ALA A 41 -6.93 -16.81 -1.13
CA ALA A 41 -5.59 -17.29 -1.45
C ALA A 41 -4.79 -17.75 -0.21
N PHE A 42 -5.18 -17.27 0.98
CA PHE A 42 -4.52 -17.61 2.26
C PHE A 42 -5.12 -18.82 2.99
N ALA A 43 -6.16 -19.49 2.47
CA ALA A 43 -6.86 -20.55 3.21
C ALA A 43 -5.90 -21.64 3.71
N LEU A 44 -5.09 -22.23 2.83
CA LEU A 44 -4.11 -23.27 3.18
C LEU A 44 -3.04 -22.76 4.14
N ALA A 45 -2.56 -21.55 3.91
CA ALA A 45 -1.51 -20.94 4.75
C ALA A 45 -2.02 -20.64 6.16
N LEU A 46 -3.26 -20.16 6.32
CA LEU A 46 -3.88 -19.92 7.62
C LEU A 46 -4.14 -21.22 8.39
N ASP A 47 -4.55 -22.29 7.70
CA ASP A 47 -4.73 -23.60 8.32
C ASP A 47 -3.40 -24.20 8.79
N LEU A 48 -2.33 -24.02 8.01
CA LEU A 48 -0.99 -24.44 8.40
C LEU A 48 -0.48 -23.60 9.57
N ALA A 49 -0.66 -22.27 9.50
CA ALA A 49 -0.22 -21.33 10.54
C ALA A 49 -0.80 -21.68 11.93
N LYS A 50 -2.10 -22.07 11.99
CA LYS A 50 -2.73 -22.54 13.24
C LYS A 50 -2.09 -23.81 13.78
N LYS A 51 -1.65 -24.72 12.89
CA LYS A 51 -1.02 -26.00 13.30
C LYS A 51 0.38 -25.81 13.85
N VAL A 52 1.15 -24.87 13.29
CA VAL A 52 2.54 -24.62 13.68
C VAL A 52 2.67 -23.43 14.63
N ASP A 53 1.56 -22.79 14.98
CA ASP A 53 1.51 -21.62 15.85
C ASP A 53 2.36 -20.45 15.34
N ALA A 54 2.25 -20.14 14.04
CA ALA A 54 3.06 -19.11 13.40
C ALA A 54 2.73 -17.69 13.90
N ASP A 55 3.73 -16.83 14.01
CA ASP A 55 3.54 -15.40 14.32
C ASP A 55 2.97 -14.62 13.12
N LEU A 56 3.41 -14.98 11.91
CA LEU A 56 3.06 -14.33 10.64
C LEU A 56 2.67 -15.35 9.59
N VAL A 57 1.81 -14.92 8.66
CA VAL A 57 1.51 -15.61 7.41
C VAL A 57 1.76 -14.65 6.26
N LEU A 58 2.59 -15.05 5.31
CA LEU A 58 3.06 -14.22 4.21
C LEU A 58 2.79 -14.92 2.88
N ALA A 59 2.29 -14.19 1.88
CA ALA A 59 2.15 -14.70 0.53
C ALA A 59 2.48 -13.60 -0.48
N THR A 60 3.27 -13.94 -1.50
CA THR A 60 3.53 -13.07 -2.65
C THR A 60 2.62 -13.46 -3.81
N ASP A 61 2.44 -12.55 -4.75
CA ASP A 61 1.95 -12.89 -6.08
C ASP A 61 3.03 -13.60 -6.92
N PRO A 62 2.71 -14.06 -8.14
CA PRO A 62 3.61 -14.89 -8.93
C PRO A 62 4.93 -14.22 -9.34
N ASP A 63 4.93 -12.92 -9.60
CA ASP A 63 6.12 -12.13 -9.94
C ASP A 63 6.81 -11.50 -8.72
N ALA A 64 6.26 -11.74 -7.50
CA ALA A 64 6.82 -11.32 -6.23
C ALA A 64 7.02 -9.80 -6.11
N ASP A 65 6.06 -9.03 -6.60
CA ASP A 65 6.02 -7.58 -6.45
C ASP A 65 5.04 -7.11 -5.35
N ARG A 66 4.06 -7.96 -4.96
CA ARG A 66 3.08 -7.71 -3.90
C ARG A 66 3.23 -8.69 -2.75
N LEU A 67 2.92 -8.22 -1.54
CA LEU A 67 2.99 -9.02 -0.32
C LEU A 67 1.72 -8.91 0.51
N GLY A 68 0.98 -10.01 0.64
CA GLY A 68 -0.10 -10.13 1.61
C GLY A 68 0.39 -10.65 2.95
N VAL A 69 -0.19 -10.14 4.02
CA VAL A 69 0.26 -10.38 5.39
C VAL A 69 -0.90 -10.65 6.32
N TYR A 70 -0.75 -11.67 7.16
CA TYR A 70 -1.55 -11.85 8.37
C TYR A 70 -0.61 -11.91 9.58
N ALA A 71 -0.97 -11.24 10.65
CA ALA A 71 -0.27 -11.30 11.93
C ALA A 71 -1.18 -11.89 13.00
N LYS A 72 -0.59 -12.68 13.90
CA LYS A 72 -1.31 -13.26 15.01
C LYS A 72 -1.62 -12.19 16.06
N ASP A 73 -2.90 -12.10 16.43
CA ASP A 73 -3.35 -11.38 17.62
C ASP A 73 -3.29 -12.35 18.81
N THR A 74 -2.32 -12.17 19.69
CA THR A 74 -2.11 -13.05 20.83
C THR A 74 -3.20 -12.97 21.88
N LYS A 75 -4.01 -11.89 21.89
CA LYS A 75 -5.11 -11.72 22.83
C LYS A 75 -6.32 -12.56 22.44
N THR A 76 -6.56 -12.73 21.15
CA THR A 76 -7.69 -13.49 20.62
C THR A 76 -7.30 -14.86 20.06
N GLY A 77 -6.02 -15.06 19.73
CA GLY A 77 -5.50 -16.21 18.99
C GLY A 77 -5.82 -16.19 17.49
N GLU A 78 -6.46 -15.13 17.00
CA GLU A 78 -6.86 -15.00 15.60
C GLU A 78 -5.74 -14.40 14.75
N TYR A 79 -5.74 -14.72 13.46
CA TYR A 79 -4.88 -14.06 12.47
C TYR A 79 -5.61 -12.87 11.86
N LYS A 80 -5.06 -11.67 12.03
CA LYS A 80 -5.60 -10.41 11.50
C LYS A 80 -4.94 -10.11 10.17
N VAL A 81 -5.78 -9.87 9.15
CA VAL A 81 -5.30 -9.48 7.82
C VAL A 81 -4.80 -8.04 7.84
N PHE A 82 -3.67 -7.79 7.17
CA PHE A 82 -3.19 -6.44 6.92
C PHE A 82 -3.56 -6.05 5.49
N THR A 83 -4.12 -4.85 5.33
CA THR A 83 -4.26 -4.23 4.00
C THR A 83 -2.89 -3.79 3.49
N GLY A 84 -2.79 -3.48 2.20
CA GLY A 84 -1.55 -2.94 1.63
C GLY A 84 -1.09 -1.66 2.34
N ASN A 85 -2.05 -0.78 2.67
CA ASN A 85 -1.76 0.41 3.46
C ASN A 85 -1.26 0.09 4.89
N MET A 86 -1.87 -0.87 5.57
CA MET A 86 -1.41 -1.28 6.91
C MET A 86 0.01 -1.83 6.89
N SER A 87 0.33 -2.71 5.92
CA SER A 87 1.68 -3.25 5.74
C SER A 87 2.68 -2.15 5.38
N GLY A 88 2.30 -1.27 4.43
CA GLY A 88 3.12 -0.12 4.03
C GLY A 88 3.41 0.82 5.20
N MET A 89 2.41 1.15 6.00
CA MET A 89 2.57 2.03 7.16
C MET A 89 3.41 1.40 8.27
N LEU A 90 3.30 0.09 8.48
CA LEU A 90 4.09 -0.62 9.48
C LEU A 90 5.57 -0.67 9.09
N ILE A 91 5.87 -1.00 7.83
CA ILE A 91 7.26 -0.96 7.31
C ILE A 91 7.80 0.48 7.39
N CYS A 92 7.01 1.46 6.96
CA CYS A 92 7.37 2.88 7.00
C CYS A 92 7.78 3.34 8.40
N GLU A 93 6.92 3.11 9.40
CA GLU A 93 7.18 3.48 10.79
C GLU A 93 8.40 2.74 11.34
N TYR A 94 8.53 1.44 11.04
CA TYR A 94 9.68 0.65 11.47
C TYR A 94 10.98 1.21 10.89
N GLU A 95 11.06 1.35 9.57
CA GLU A 95 12.25 1.86 8.86
C GLU A 95 12.68 3.24 9.39
N MET A 96 11.72 4.16 9.52
CA MET A 96 12.04 5.52 9.95
C MET A 96 12.44 5.58 11.43
N SER A 97 11.75 4.83 12.30
CA SER A 97 12.10 4.79 13.72
C SER A 97 13.48 4.18 13.96
N GLN A 98 13.82 3.08 13.25
CA GLN A 98 15.11 2.44 13.40
C GLN A 98 16.23 3.30 12.80
N LYS A 99 16.05 3.85 11.60
CA LYS A 99 17.04 4.77 11.00
C LYS A 99 17.28 6.01 11.87
N LYS A 100 16.24 6.54 12.48
CA LYS A 100 16.36 7.66 13.43
C LYS A 100 17.14 7.24 14.68
N ALA A 101 16.82 6.09 15.26
CA ALA A 101 17.51 5.58 16.45
C ALA A 101 19.00 5.30 16.19
N LEU A 102 19.34 4.84 15.00
CA LEU A 102 20.71 4.59 14.55
C LEU A 102 21.44 5.87 14.08
N GLY A 103 20.76 7.01 13.98
CA GLY A 103 21.36 8.26 13.50
C GLY A 103 21.65 8.28 11.97
N ILE A 104 21.01 7.40 11.20
CA ILE A 104 21.20 7.27 9.74
C ILE A 104 19.96 7.69 8.92
N LEU A 105 18.95 8.26 9.57
CA LEU A 105 17.81 8.82 8.84
C LEU A 105 18.26 10.08 8.09
N PRO A 106 18.17 10.12 6.75
CA PRO A 106 18.67 11.26 5.98
C PRO A 106 17.87 12.54 6.26
N ALA A 107 18.54 13.65 6.43
CA ALA A 107 17.93 14.95 6.72
C ALA A 107 17.02 15.46 5.59
N ASN A 108 17.29 15.05 4.34
CA ASN A 108 16.49 15.35 3.15
C ASN A 108 15.69 14.13 2.67
N GLY A 109 15.42 13.18 3.55
CA GLY A 109 14.73 11.94 3.20
C GLY A 109 13.32 12.18 2.63
N ALA A 110 12.88 11.30 1.74
CA ALA A 110 11.56 11.33 1.13
C ALA A 110 10.80 10.02 1.32
N LEU A 111 9.52 10.16 1.65
CA LEU A 111 8.49 9.13 1.59
C LEU A 111 7.61 9.39 0.37
N VAL A 112 7.45 8.40 -0.49
CA VAL A 112 6.70 8.53 -1.74
C VAL A 112 5.54 7.54 -1.76
N THR A 113 4.32 8.02 -2.00
CA THR A 113 3.11 7.18 -2.08
C THR A 113 2.27 7.55 -3.29
N THR A 114 1.17 6.82 -3.52
CA THR A 114 0.18 7.21 -4.52
C THR A 114 -0.91 8.08 -3.90
N ILE A 115 -1.64 8.82 -4.74
CA ILE A 115 -2.79 9.65 -4.34
C ILE A 115 -3.94 8.84 -3.72
N VAL A 116 -3.93 7.52 -3.82
CA VAL A 116 -4.94 6.62 -3.25
C VAL A 116 -4.37 5.73 -2.12
N SER A 117 -3.12 5.96 -1.73
CA SER A 117 -2.55 5.38 -0.51
C SER A 117 -3.04 6.12 0.73
N SER A 118 -2.81 5.54 1.90
CA SER A 118 -3.29 6.11 3.16
C SER A 118 -2.69 7.49 3.47
N ASN A 119 -3.54 8.45 3.81
CA ASN A 119 -3.11 9.78 4.31
C ASN A 119 -2.30 9.70 5.62
N MET A 120 -2.32 8.58 6.34
CA MET A 120 -1.45 8.35 7.50
C MET A 120 0.03 8.51 7.14
N ALA A 121 0.41 8.20 5.89
CA ALA A 121 1.78 8.36 5.41
C ALA A 121 2.29 9.80 5.55
N GLN A 122 1.43 10.79 5.31
CA GLN A 122 1.78 12.20 5.51
C GLN A 122 2.04 12.51 7.00
N ALA A 123 1.24 11.94 7.91
CA ALA A 123 1.44 12.13 9.34
C ALA A 123 2.75 11.51 9.82
N VAL A 124 3.10 10.32 9.33
CA VAL A 124 4.39 9.68 9.62
C VAL A 124 5.55 10.48 9.05
N ALA A 125 5.47 10.90 7.79
CA ALA A 125 6.52 11.72 7.18
C ALA A 125 6.78 13.01 7.99
N LYS A 126 5.73 13.67 8.45
CA LYS A 126 5.82 14.86 9.29
C LYS A 126 6.53 14.59 10.62
N GLU A 127 6.21 13.48 11.29
CA GLU A 127 6.82 13.10 12.57
C GLU A 127 8.34 12.90 12.46
N TYR A 128 8.78 12.34 11.32
CA TYR A 128 10.20 12.07 11.08
C TYR A 128 10.92 13.17 10.28
N GLY A 129 10.25 14.29 9.99
CA GLY A 129 10.83 15.40 9.22
C GLY A 129 11.12 15.04 7.76
N MET A 130 10.43 14.03 7.22
CA MET A 130 10.58 13.55 5.85
C MET A 130 9.79 14.40 4.86
N LYS A 131 10.29 14.51 3.64
CA LYS A 131 9.50 15.04 2.52
C LYS A 131 8.43 14.03 2.13
N PHE A 132 7.16 14.42 2.21
CA PHE A 132 6.06 13.62 1.71
C PHE A 132 5.77 13.97 0.24
N ILE A 133 5.65 12.96 -0.62
CA ILE A 133 5.38 13.13 -2.05
C ILE A 133 4.29 12.15 -2.47
N GLU A 134 3.25 12.69 -3.11
CA GLU A 134 2.20 11.90 -3.74
C GLU A 134 2.43 11.83 -5.26
N CYS A 135 2.24 10.63 -5.82
CA CYS A 135 2.26 10.36 -7.25
C CYS A 135 0.91 9.83 -7.72
N LEU A 136 0.70 9.78 -9.03
CA LEU A 136 -0.40 8.98 -9.59
C LEU A 136 -0.21 7.50 -9.27
N THR A 137 -1.30 6.72 -9.35
CA THR A 137 -1.27 5.27 -9.17
C THR A 137 -0.38 4.60 -10.22
N GLY A 138 0.44 3.69 -9.76
CA GLY A 138 1.42 2.93 -10.55
C GLY A 138 2.84 3.20 -10.07
N PHE A 139 3.52 2.14 -9.67
CA PHE A 139 4.85 2.23 -9.05
C PHE A 139 5.90 2.89 -9.94
N LYS A 140 5.68 2.89 -11.27
CA LYS A 140 6.51 3.64 -12.22
C LYS A 140 6.71 5.12 -11.83
N TYR A 141 5.68 5.76 -11.26
CA TYR A 141 5.78 7.15 -10.82
C TYR A 141 6.62 7.28 -9.54
N ILE A 142 6.57 6.30 -8.66
CA ILE A 142 7.47 6.21 -7.50
C ILE A 142 8.91 6.00 -8.01
N GLY A 143 9.12 5.08 -8.97
CA GLY A 143 10.39 4.84 -9.62
C GLY A 143 10.95 6.10 -10.35
N GLU A 144 10.08 6.91 -10.95
CA GLU A 144 10.45 8.21 -11.54
C GLU A 144 10.95 9.20 -10.47
N GLN A 145 10.36 9.23 -9.27
CA GLN A 145 10.85 10.07 -8.18
C GLN A 145 12.22 9.62 -7.70
N ILE A 146 12.46 8.32 -7.58
CA ILE A 146 13.81 7.80 -7.25
C ILE A 146 14.84 8.30 -8.27
N LYS A 147 14.55 8.15 -9.56
CA LYS A 147 15.42 8.62 -10.64
C LYS A 147 15.64 10.14 -10.57
N PHE A 148 14.58 10.90 -10.31
CA PHE A 148 14.67 12.36 -10.18
C PHE A 148 15.57 12.76 -9.02
N PHE A 149 15.48 12.12 -7.87
CA PHE A 149 16.34 12.39 -6.72
C PHE A 149 17.81 12.08 -7.01
N GLU A 150 18.09 10.96 -7.68
CA GLU A 150 19.45 10.59 -8.10
C GLU A 150 20.05 11.60 -9.05
N GLN A 151 19.26 12.16 -9.95
CA GLN A 151 19.74 13.15 -10.93
C GLN A 151 19.94 14.54 -10.35
N THR A 152 19.13 14.92 -9.36
CA THR A 152 19.11 16.29 -8.84
C THR A 152 19.77 16.43 -7.46
N GLY A 153 19.90 15.34 -6.70
CA GLY A 153 20.34 15.39 -5.30
C GLY A 153 19.35 16.10 -4.38
N SER A 154 18.12 16.36 -4.85
CA SER A 154 17.12 17.13 -4.09
C SER A 154 16.66 16.44 -2.83
N ASN A 155 16.46 15.12 -2.88
CA ASN A 155 16.05 14.29 -1.74
C ASN A 155 16.73 12.92 -1.81
N GLU A 156 16.68 12.20 -0.69
CA GLU A 156 17.04 10.79 -0.60
C GLU A 156 15.77 9.95 -0.43
N TYR A 157 15.54 9.00 -1.34
CA TYR A 157 14.41 8.08 -1.22
C TYR A 157 14.65 7.12 -0.05
N VAL A 158 13.72 7.06 0.89
CA VAL A 158 13.78 6.16 2.03
C VAL A 158 12.82 4.98 1.85
N PHE A 159 11.57 5.28 1.51
CA PHE A 159 10.51 4.28 1.36
C PHE A 159 9.40 4.78 0.44
N GLY A 160 8.74 3.85 -0.26
CA GLY A 160 7.53 4.13 -1.00
C GLY A 160 6.64 2.90 -1.11
N PHE A 161 5.33 3.10 -1.18
CA PHE A 161 4.36 2.03 -1.24
C PHE A 161 3.07 2.45 -1.96
N GLU A 162 2.33 1.44 -2.40
CA GLU A 162 0.99 1.54 -2.95
C GLU A 162 -0.01 0.79 -2.05
N GLU A 163 -1.26 1.21 -2.07
CA GLU A 163 -2.37 0.53 -1.39
C GLU A 163 -2.58 -0.90 -1.88
N SER A 164 -2.15 -1.19 -3.11
CA SER A 164 -2.25 -2.49 -3.78
C SER A 164 -1.15 -3.47 -3.37
N TYR A 165 -0.74 -3.47 -2.10
CA TYR A 165 0.15 -4.47 -1.47
C TYR A 165 1.61 -4.44 -1.93
N GLY A 166 2.03 -3.42 -2.67
CA GLY A 166 3.40 -3.29 -3.15
C GLY A 166 4.18 -2.17 -2.48
N CYS A 167 5.46 -2.40 -2.20
CA CYS A 167 6.36 -1.39 -1.66
C CYS A 167 7.81 -1.62 -2.10
N LEU A 168 8.65 -0.60 -1.86
CA LEU A 168 10.09 -0.70 -2.06
C LEU A 168 10.82 0.00 -0.92
N VAL A 169 11.69 -0.71 -0.24
CA VAL A 169 12.66 -0.18 0.72
C VAL A 169 13.99 0.03 0.00
N GLY A 170 14.54 1.24 0.03
CA GLY A 170 15.79 1.56 -0.65
C GLY A 170 15.66 1.70 -2.18
N THR A 171 16.80 1.72 -2.87
CA THR A 171 16.88 2.11 -4.30
C THR A 171 17.48 1.05 -5.21
N HIS A 172 17.56 -0.21 -4.77
CA HIS A 172 18.12 -1.32 -5.52
C HIS A 172 17.28 -1.73 -6.76
N ALA A 173 16.00 -1.35 -6.76
CA ALA A 173 15.06 -1.55 -7.85
C ALA A 173 14.33 -0.24 -8.19
N ARG A 174 13.43 -0.29 -9.21
CA ARG A 174 12.55 0.82 -9.61
C ARG A 174 11.10 0.40 -9.66
N ASP A 175 10.81 -0.76 -9.13
CA ASP A 175 9.48 -1.31 -8.96
C ASP A 175 9.36 -1.94 -7.57
N LYS A 176 8.15 -2.34 -7.22
CA LYS A 176 7.81 -3.05 -5.97
C LYS A 176 8.66 -4.31 -5.81
N ASP A 177 9.01 -4.62 -4.59
CA ASP A 177 9.78 -5.83 -4.26
C ASP A 177 9.21 -6.50 -3.00
N ALA A 178 8.45 -7.58 -3.21
CA ALA A 178 7.89 -8.35 -2.10
C ALA A 178 8.98 -9.10 -1.31
N VAL A 179 10.14 -9.38 -1.88
CA VAL A 179 11.22 -10.06 -1.16
C VAL A 179 11.79 -9.13 -0.09
N VAL A 180 12.05 -7.86 -0.45
CA VAL A 180 12.51 -6.87 0.53
C VAL A 180 11.41 -6.51 1.53
N ALA A 181 10.14 -6.51 1.12
CA ALA A 181 9.01 -6.30 2.02
C ALA A 181 8.90 -7.42 3.07
N VAL A 182 9.07 -8.69 2.66
CA VAL A 182 9.15 -9.83 3.59
C VAL A 182 10.29 -9.66 4.58
N MET A 183 11.48 -9.28 4.08
CA MET A 183 12.65 -9.04 4.91
C MET A 183 12.34 -7.99 5.99
N ALA A 184 11.86 -6.82 5.58
CA ALA A 184 11.55 -5.71 6.50
C ALA A 184 10.46 -6.07 7.53
N LEU A 185 9.40 -6.77 7.10
CA LEU A 185 8.33 -7.19 8.01
C LEU A 185 8.77 -8.28 8.99
N CYS A 186 9.57 -9.24 8.56
CA CYS A 186 10.09 -10.26 9.46
C CYS A 186 11.09 -9.68 10.47
N GLU A 187 11.94 -8.75 10.04
CA GLU A 187 12.83 -8.01 10.92
C GLU A 187 12.04 -7.18 11.94
N ALA A 188 11.04 -6.43 11.50
CA ALA A 188 10.14 -5.68 12.37
C ALA A 188 9.44 -6.60 13.38
N ALA A 189 8.92 -7.75 12.93
CA ALA A 189 8.27 -8.72 13.80
C ALA A 189 9.23 -9.26 14.88
N ALA A 190 10.46 -9.61 14.50
CA ALA A 190 11.48 -10.07 15.43
C ALA A 190 11.83 -8.97 16.45
N TYR A 191 12.02 -7.73 15.97
CA TYR A 191 12.30 -6.58 16.82
C TYR A 191 11.17 -6.33 17.85
N TYR A 192 9.91 -6.26 17.40
CA TYR A 192 8.78 -6.03 18.30
C TYR A 192 8.53 -7.22 19.24
N LYS A 193 8.81 -8.44 18.81
CA LYS A 193 8.73 -9.63 19.66
C LYS A 193 9.70 -9.55 20.84
N THR A 194 10.89 -8.94 20.68
CA THR A 194 11.81 -8.69 21.81
C THR A 194 11.23 -7.73 22.85
N GLN A 195 10.22 -6.92 22.45
CA GLN A 195 9.50 -5.99 23.33
C GLN A 195 8.20 -6.57 23.86
N GLY A 196 7.91 -7.85 23.56
CA GLY A 196 6.70 -8.53 24.01
C GLY A 196 5.41 -8.15 23.26
N ILE A 197 5.54 -7.56 22.06
CA ILE A 197 4.38 -7.17 21.22
C ILE A 197 4.47 -7.81 19.83
N THR A 198 3.32 -7.99 19.19
CA THR A 198 3.18 -8.51 17.84
C THR A 198 3.14 -7.38 16.80
N LEU A 199 3.20 -7.72 15.51
CA LEU A 199 2.94 -6.72 14.46
C LEU A 199 1.51 -6.17 14.53
N TRP A 200 0.54 -6.98 14.99
CA TRP A 200 -0.83 -6.49 15.21
C TRP A 200 -0.88 -5.46 16.34
N ASP A 201 -0.24 -5.73 17.48
CA ASP A 201 -0.13 -4.75 18.56
C ASP A 201 0.56 -3.47 18.10
N GLN A 202 1.62 -3.59 17.29
CA GLN A 202 2.31 -2.42 16.74
C GLN A 202 1.43 -1.63 15.77
N MET A 203 0.61 -2.29 14.95
CA MET A 203 -0.35 -1.57 14.10
C MET A 203 -1.35 -0.77 14.94
N LEU A 204 -1.82 -1.32 16.05
CA LEU A 204 -2.69 -0.58 16.99
C LEU A 204 -1.95 0.61 17.64
N ASN A 205 -0.67 0.46 17.96
CA ASN A 205 0.16 1.57 18.45
C ASN A 205 0.31 2.68 17.40
N ILE A 206 0.49 2.33 16.13
CA ILE A 206 0.53 3.27 15.00
C ILE A 206 -0.79 4.05 14.90
N TYR A 207 -1.94 3.36 14.97
CA TYR A 207 -3.24 4.01 15.01
C TYR A 207 -3.42 4.94 16.21
N ASN A 208 -2.97 4.54 17.40
CA ASN A 208 -3.02 5.38 18.59
C ASN A 208 -2.14 6.63 18.45
N LYS A 209 -1.00 6.52 17.77
CA LYS A 209 -0.04 7.62 17.57
C LYS A 209 -0.49 8.61 16.51
N TYR A 210 -0.97 8.15 15.37
CA TYR A 210 -1.24 8.98 14.18
C TYR A 210 -2.73 9.20 13.88
N GLY A 211 -3.61 8.49 14.57
CA GLY A 211 -5.04 8.47 14.30
C GLY A 211 -5.47 7.20 13.55
N TYR A 212 -6.78 6.93 13.59
CA TYR A 212 -7.36 5.75 12.98
C TYR A 212 -7.84 6.07 11.56
N TYR A 213 -7.12 5.59 10.56
CA TYR A 213 -7.47 5.72 9.15
C TYR A 213 -8.21 4.46 8.70
N LYS A 214 -9.49 4.61 8.35
CA LYS A 214 -10.32 3.52 7.83
C LYS A 214 -10.46 3.68 6.33
N GLU A 215 -10.17 2.63 5.62
CA GLU A 215 -10.17 2.57 4.16
C GLU A 215 -11.03 1.43 3.68
N ASP A 216 -11.57 1.56 2.48
CA ASP A 216 -12.27 0.50 1.78
C ASP A 216 -12.09 0.64 0.27
N LEU A 217 -12.17 -0.48 -0.44
CA LEU A 217 -12.05 -0.55 -1.89
C LEU A 217 -13.31 -1.19 -2.48
N PHE A 218 -13.95 -0.49 -3.39
CA PHE A 218 -15.07 -1.01 -4.15
C PHE A 218 -14.70 -1.18 -5.62
N THR A 219 -14.69 -2.43 -6.08
CA THR A 219 -14.35 -2.78 -7.48
C THR A 219 -15.59 -3.17 -8.26
N MET A 220 -15.74 -2.59 -9.46
CA MET A 220 -16.75 -2.98 -10.43
C MET A 220 -16.09 -3.46 -11.72
N THR A 221 -16.46 -4.66 -12.16
CA THR A 221 -15.94 -5.21 -13.42
C THR A 221 -16.99 -5.14 -14.51
N PHE A 222 -16.64 -4.53 -15.63
CA PHE A 222 -17.48 -4.44 -16.82
C PHE A 222 -16.75 -5.13 -17.99
N LYS A 223 -17.38 -6.13 -18.60
CA LYS A 223 -16.74 -6.95 -19.65
C LYS A 223 -17.02 -6.42 -21.05
N GLY A 224 -16.05 -6.58 -21.95
CA GLY A 224 -16.18 -6.30 -23.38
C GLY A 224 -16.23 -4.81 -23.72
N ALA A 225 -16.47 -4.51 -25.00
CA ALA A 225 -16.48 -3.14 -25.54
C ALA A 225 -17.58 -2.26 -24.89
N ASP A 226 -18.76 -2.84 -24.63
CA ASP A 226 -19.85 -2.12 -23.95
C ASP A 226 -19.46 -1.77 -22.51
N GLY A 227 -18.69 -2.64 -21.86
CA GLY A 227 -18.14 -2.38 -20.53
C GLY A 227 -17.17 -1.21 -20.51
N ALA A 228 -16.25 -1.15 -21.46
CA ALA A 228 -15.32 -0.03 -21.61
C ALA A 228 -16.06 1.30 -21.84
N LYS A 229 -17.09 1.29 -22.70
CA LYS A 229 -17.94 2.46 -22.91
C LYS A 229 -18.66 2.88 -21.64
N LYS A 230 -19.23 1.93 -20.89
CA LYS A 230 -19.93 2.21 -19.63
C LYS A 230 -18.98 2.85 -18.59
N MET A 231 -17.75 2.37 -18.47
CA MET A 231 -16.73 3.00 -17.60
C MET A 231 -16.47 4.45 -18.02
N GLN A 232 -16.30 4.70 -19.32
CA GLN A 232 -16.07 6.06 -19.82
C GLN A 232 -17.27 6.97 -19.55
N ASP A 233 -18.49 6.50 -19.82
CA ASP A 233 -19.72 7.25 -19.57
C ASP A 233 -19.89 7.58 -18.08
N MET A 234 -19.51 6.67 -17.18
CA MET A 234 -19.51 6.91 -15.73
C MET A 234 -18.53 8.03 -15.35
N MET A 235 -17.29 7.97 -15.84
CA MET A 235 -16.28 9.01 -15.55
C MET A 235 -16.74 10.39 -16.07
N ASP A 236 -17.33 10.44 -17.24
CA ASP A 236 -17.83 11.69 -17.82
C ASP A 236 -19.08 12.21 -17.07
N ALA A 237 -19.94 11.31 -16.58
CA ALA A 237 -21.06 11.67 -15.72
C ALA A 237 -20.62 12.29 -14.39
N TYR A 238 -19.60 11.74 -13.72
CA TYR A 238 -19.04 12.32 -12.50
C TYR A 238 -18.40 13.69 -12.74
N ARG A 239 -17.75 13.90 -13.89
CA ARG A 239 -17.19 15.20 -14.28
C ARG A 239 -18.28 16.23 -14.51
N LYS A 240 -19.32 15.86 -15.25
CA LYS A 240 -20.43 16.75 -15.59
C LYS A 240 -21.31 17.06 -14.40
N ASN A 241 -21.55 16.09 -13.55
CA ASN A 241 -22.45 16.18 -12.40
C ASN A 241 -21.68 15.81 -11.13
N THR A 242 -20.70 16.63 -10.77
CA THR A 242 -19.91 16.44 -9.54
C THR A 242 -20.83 16.36 -8.33
N PRO A 243 -20.80 15.27 -7.55
CA PRO A 243 -21.63 15.14 -6.36
C PRO A 243 -21.26 16.23 -5.35
N LYS A 244 -22.26 16.85 -4.74
CA LYS A 244 -22.05 17.85 -3.68
C LYS A 244 -21.92 17.23 -2.30
N GLN A 245 -22.35 15.97 -2.16
CA GLN A 245 -22.35 15.22 -0.90
C GLN A 245 -22.21 13.72 -1.18
N VAL A 246 -21.49 13.02 -0.31
CA VAL A 246 -21.35 11.55 -0.30
C VAL A 246 -21.60 11.05 1.12
N GLY A 247 -22.65 10.25 1.31
CA GLY A 247 -23.09 9.88 2.66
C GLY A 247 -23.43 11.11 3.49
N ALA A 248 -22.78 11.25 4.65
CA ALA A 248 -22.94 12.40 5.54
C ALA A 248 -21.98 13.56 5.25
N TYR A 249 -21.01 13.40 4.33
CA TYR A 249 -19.94 14.37 4.11
C TYR A 249 -20.17 15.21 2.87
N LYS A 250 -19.93 16.52 2.96
CA LYS A 250 -19.91 17.40 1.80
C LYS A 250 -18.64 17.16 0.99
N VAL A 251 -18.73 17.31 -0.32
CA VAL A 251 -17.59 17.37 -1.22
C VAL A 251 -17.09 18.81 -1.24
N LEU A 252 -15.82 19.01 -0.86
CA LEU A 252 -15.19 20.31 -0.77
C LEU A 252 -14.48 20.67 -2.08
N ARG A 253 -13.68 19.73 -2.62
CA ARG A 253 -12.91 19.93 -3.84
C ARG A 253 -12.95 18.69 -4.74
N LEU A 254 -12.86 18.94 -6.04
CA LEU A 254 -12.65 17.92 -7.06
C LEU A 254 -11.28 18.12 -7.69
N ARG A 255 -10.43 17.07 -7.68
CA ARG A 255 -9.23 16.99 -8.50
C ARG A 255 -9.51 16.14 -9.73
N ASP A 256 -9.59 16.78 -10.90
CA ASP A 256 -9.72 16.08 -12.20
C ASP A 256 -8.38 16.04 -12.91
N TYR A 257 -7.69 14.91 -12.76
CA TYR A 257 -6.36 14.73 -13.33
C TYR A 257 -6.36 14.65 -14.86
N LYS A 258 -7.49 14.30 -15.51
CA LYS A 258 -7.60 14.30 -16.98
C LYS A 258 -7.50 15.71 -17.54
N ASN A 259 -8.13 16.66 -16.85
CA ASN A 259 -8.17 18.05 -17.26
C ASN A 259 -7.10 18.91 -16.57
N ASP A 260 -6.30 18.34 -15.68
CA ASP A 260 -5.28 19.03 -14.87
C ASP A 260 -5.87 20.21 -14.07
N VAL A 261 -6.99 19.95 -13.38
CA VAL A 261 -7.69 20.99 -12.62
C VAL A 261 -8.16 20.48 -11.26
N ILE A 262 -7.89 21.27 -10.22
CA ILE A 262 -8.52 21.19 -8.91
C ILE A 262 -9.57 22.29 -8.86
N THR A 263 -10.81 21.96 -8.49
CA THR A 263 -11.89 22.93 -8.34
C THR A 263 -12.39 22.94 -6.90
N ASP A 264 -12.38 24.08 -6.25
CA ASP A 264 -13.10 24.31 -5.00
C ASP A 264 -14.58 24.47 -5.30
N LEU A 265 -15.42 23.61 -4.72
CA LEU A 265 -16.85 23.59 -5.05
C LEU A 265 -17.67 24.67 -4.35
N ALA A 266 -17.13 25.34 -3.35
CA ALA A 266 -17.76 26.45 -2.65
C ALA A 266 -17.49 27.79 -3.36
N THR A 267 -16.24 28.03 -3.77
CA THR A 267 -15.81 29.32 -4.36
C THR A 267 -15.78 29.27 -5.90
N GLY A 268 -15.64 28.09 -6.50
CA GLY A 268 -15.40 27.93 -7.94
C GLY A 268 -13.96 28.23 -8.35
N GLU A 269 -13.06 28.51 -7.41
CA GLU A 269 -11.64 28.71 -7.69
C GLU A 269 -10.98 27.45 -8.22
N THR A 270 -10.04 27.62 -9.14
CA THR A 270 -9.33 26.52 -9.76
C THR A 270 -7.82 26.65 -9.62
N ALA A 271 -7.13 25.49 -9.56
CA ALA A 271 -5.68 25.38 -9.56
C ALA A 271 -5.26 24.14 -10.37
N PRO A 272 -4.02 24.06 -10.88
CA PRO A 272 -3.50 22.85 -11.51
C PRO A 272 -3.30 21.72 -10.46
N THR A 273 -3.43 20.47 -10.90
CA THR A 273 -3.19 19.30 -10.03
C THR A 273 -1.71 19.10 -9.71
N GLY A 274 -0.82 19.58 -10.60
CA GLY A 274 0.62 19.42 -10.46
C GLY A 274 1.15 18.02 -10.75
N LEU A 275 0.29 17.10 -11.21
CA LEU A 275 0.64 15.73 -11.58
C LEU A 275 0.34 15.47 -13.06
N PRO A 276 0.93 14.43 -13.68
CA PRO A 276 0.63 14.06 -15.06
C PRO A 276 -0.85 13.82 -15.31
N LYS A 277 -1.29 14.03 -16.56
CA LYS A 277 -2.69 13.77 -16.93
C LYS A 277 -3.03 12.29 -16.85
N SER A 278 -4.16 11.98 -16.19
CA SER A 278 -4.68 10.62 -16.03
C SER A 278 -6.20 10.64 -15.88
N ASN A 279 -6.89 9.59 -16.32
CA ASN A 279 -8.35 9.50 -16.19
C ASN A 279 -8.77 9.16 -14.75
N VAL A 280 -8.47 10.05 -13.82
CA VAL A 280 -8.72 9.90 -12.38
C VAL A 280 -9.50 11.10 -11.88
N LEU A 281 -10.48 10.85 -11.02
CA LEU A 281 -11.23 11.85 -10.26
C LEU A 281 -11.03 11.59 -8.77
N TYR A 282 -10.57 12.58 -8.04
CA TYR A 282 -10.37 12.53 -6.60
C TYR A 282 -11.21 13.59 -5.93
N PHE A 283 -12.05 13.19 -5.00
CA PHE A 283 -13.00 14.04 -4.30
C PHE A 283 -12.55 14.21 -2.86
N GLU A 284 -12.23 15.43 -2.47
CA GLU A 284 -11.92 15.78 -1.09
C GLU A 284 -13.22 16.11 -0.35
N LEU A 285 -13.39 15.49 0.80
CA LEU A 285 -14.59 15.60 1.61
C LEU A 285 -14.29 16.33 2.93
N GLU A 286 -15.35 16.63 3.69
CA GLU A 286 -15.20 17.11 5.08
C GLU A 286 -14.43 16.09 5.93
N ASN A 287 -13.75 16.58 6.98
CA ASN A 287 -12.99 15.79 7.96
C ASN A 287 -11.83 14.98 7.35
N ASP A 288 -11.16 15.54 6.34
CA ASP A 288 -10.05 14.91 5.61
C ASP A 288 -10.40 13.54 4.97
N ALA A 289 -11.70 13.26 4.86
CA ALA A 289 -12.16 12.09 4.12
C ALA A 289 -12.04 12.33 2.61
N TRP A 290 -11.95 11.25 1.86
CA TRP A 290 -11.87 11.32 0.41
C TRP A 290 -12.40 10.05 -0.26
N PHE A 291 -12.72 10.16 -1.53
CA PHE A 291 -12.86 9.00 -2.40
C PHE A 291 -12.28 9.28 -3.79
N CYS A 292 -11.80 8.24 -4.42
CA CYS A 292 -11.22 8.31 -5.75
C CYS A 292 -11.96 7.37 -6.70
N VAL A 293 -12.20 7.81 -7.91
CA VAL A 293 -12.79 7.00 -8.99
C VAL A 293 -11.83 6.98 -10.16
N ARG A 294 -11.45 5.77 -10.57
CA ARG A 294 -10.56 5.57 -11.73
C ARG A 294 -10.88 4.25 -12.45
N PRO A 295 -10.80 4.21 -13.79
CA PRO A 295 -10.78 2.94 -14.50
C PRO A 295 -9.45 2.22 -14.25
N SER A 296 -9.48 0.88 -14.16
CA SER A 296 -8.25 0.09 -14.20
C SER A 296 -7.60 0.20 -15.57
N GLY A 297 -6.28 0.30 -15.61
CA GLY A 297 -5.49 0.32 -16.85
C GLY A 297 -4.83 -1.02 -17.17
N THR A 298 -4.83 -1.96 -16.22
CA THR A 298 -4.10 -3.24 -16.30
C THR A 298 -4.98 -4.46 -16.14
N GLU A 299 -6.16 -4.30 -15.55
CA GLU A 299 -7.11 -5.38 -15.32
C GLU A 299 -8.43 -5.07 -16.03
N PRO A 300 -9.03 -6.07 -16.72
CA PRO A 300 -10.28 -5.87 -17.48
C PRO A 300 -11.50 -5.56 -16.60
#